data_f1c014f5b7186cd31b50109ee473d924
#
_entry.id   f1c014f5b7186cd31b50109ee473d924
#
_cell.length_a   1.000
_cell.length_b   1.000
_cell.length_c   1.000
_cell.angle_alpha   90.00
_cell.angle_beta   90.00
_cell.angle_gamma   90.00
#
_symmetry.space_group_name_H-M   'P 1'
#
loop_
_entity.id
_entity.type
_entity.pdbx_description
1 polymer ?
#
loop_
_entity_poly.entity_id
_entity_poly.type
_entity_poly.pdbx_seq_one_letter_code
_entity_poly.pdbx_strand_id
1 'polypeptide(L)'
;DMPEMGAMSGNAMIDGPRKNVEAMMKAQEIATAGYQTIVEKQIAMMQNAFTGMQGQIADLSKTPYVADAGTQQVELAKKAYEGAMADLNELAEIAQKANVEAFAVIKDRVEASMNELKAA
;
A
#
# COMPACT_ATOMS: atom_id res chain seq x y z
N ASP A 1 32.37 12.85 36.77
CA ASP A 1 31.00 13.19 36.54
C ASP A 1 30.70 13.57 35.09
N MET A 2 31.56 14.37 34.51
CA MET A 2 31.44 14.70 33.10
C MET A 2 31.37 13.46 32.18
N PRO A 3 32.16 12.42 32.38
CA PRO A 3 32.04 11.21 31.58
C PRO A 3 30.67 10.55 31.71
N GLU A 4 30.15 10.49 32.92
CA GLU A 4 28.82 9.89 33.11
C GLU A 4 27.70 10.74 32.52
N MET A 5 27.74 12.04 32.78
CA MET A 5 26.76 12.96 32.17
C MET A 5 26.94 13.01 30.65
N GLY A 6 28.18 12.98 30.21
CA GLY A 6 28.46 12.91 28.77
C GLY A 6 27.94 11.62 28.16
N ALA A 7 28.13 10.49 28.88
CA ALA A 7 27.64 9.20 28.41
C ALA A 7 26.09 9.15 28.38
N MET A 8 25.44 9.63 29.43
CA MET A 8 23.98 9.69 29.49
C MET A 8 23.43 10.68 28.49
N SER A 9 24.03 11.86 28.42
CA SER A 9 23.64 12.84 27.41
C SER A 9 23.93 12.34 26.01
N GLY A 10 25.08 11.67 25.85
CA GLY A 10 25.43 11.06 24.58
C GLY A 10 24.48 9.98 24.16
N ASN A 11 24.06 9.11 25.11
CA ASN A 11 23.09 8.07 24.84
C ASN A 11 21.72 8.67 24.51
N ALA A 12 21.27 9.67 25.29
CA ALA A 12 20.00 10.34 25.01
C ALA A 12 20.04 11.10 23.70
N MET A 13 21.19 11.74 23.40
CA MET A 13 21.36 12.50 22.16
C MET A 13 21.54 11.59 20.95
N ILE A 14 22.14 10.42 21.13
CA ILE A 14 22.37 9.46 20.06
C ILE A 14 21.17 8.53 19.90
N ASP A 15 20.66 7.99 21.03
CA ASP A 15 19.57 7.02 21.01
C ASP A 15 18.24 7.66 20.54
N GLY A 16 17.94 8.88 21.00
CA GLY A 16 16.74 9.57 20.62
C GLY A 16 16.68 9.84 19.11
N PRO A 17 17.66 10.56 18.55
CA PRO A 17 17.71 10.80 17.10
C PRO A 17 17.85 9.51 16.31
N ARG A 18 18.60 8.53 16.82
CA ARG A 18 18.76 7.24 16.17
C ARG A 18 17.43 6.50 16.09
N LYS A 19 16.66 6.46 17.17
CA LYS A 19 15.34 5.85 17.17
C LYS A 19 14.38 6.59 16.27
N ASN A 20 14.50 7.91 16.18
CA ASN A 20 13.71 8.71 15.27
C ASN A 20 14.03 8.36 13.82
N VAL A 21 15.32 8.23 13.50
CA VAL A 21 15.75 7.83 12.15
C VAL A 21 15.26 6.41 11.83
N GLU A 22 15.41 5.50 12.79
CA GLU A 22 14.90 4.13 12.61
C GLU A 22 13.39 4.10 12.36
N ALA A 23 12.63 4.92 13.10
CA ALA A 23 11.20 5.02 12.93
C ALA A 23 10.84 5.58 11.55
N MET A 24 11.56 6.61 11.10
CA MET A 24 11.36 7.18 9.78
C MET A 24 11.68 6.17 8.68
N MET A 25 12.78 5.42 8.84
CA MET A 25 13.15 4.37 7.90
C MET A 25 12.09 3.28 7.86
N LYS A 26 11.58 2.87 9.02
CA LYS A 26 10.52 1.88 9.10
C LYS A 26 9.24 2.37 8.45
N ALA A 27 8.85 3.62 8.70
CA ALA A 27 7.70 4.23 8.05
C ALA A 27 7.88 4.27 6.54
N GLN A 28 9.08 4.58 6.08
CA GLN A 28 9.40 4.60 4.65
C GLN A 28 9.37 3.20 4.06
N GLU A 29 9.85 2.19 4.78
CA GLU A 29 9.77 0.79 4.36
C GLU A 29 8.31 0.35 4.20
N ILE A 30 7.46 0.71 5.18
CA ILE A 30 6.02 0.40 5.12
C ILE A 30 5.39 1.07 3.90
N ALA A 31 5.69 2.34 3.68
CA ALA A 31 5.16 3.08 2.54
C ALA A 31 5.65 2.49 1.22
N THR A 32 6.94 2.13 1.16
CA THR A 32 7.54 1.52 -0.04
C THR A 32 6.93 0.14 -0.30
N ALA A 33 6.77 -0.68 0.75
CA ALA A 33 6.15 -2.00 0.61
C ALA A 33 4.71 -1.88 0.14
N GLY A 34 3.96 -0.90 0.66
CA GLY A 34 2.60 -0.62 0.22
C GLY A 34 2.57 -0.21 -1.23
N TYR A 35 3.48 0.67 -1.64
CA TYR A 35 3.60 1.09 -3.03
C TYR A 35 3.94 -0.08 -3.96
N GLN A 36 4.88 -0.93 -3.56
CA GLN A 36 5.24 -2.11 -4.33
C GLN A 36 4.06 -3.05 -4.48
N THR A 37 3.30 -3.26 -3.42
CA THR A 37 2.09 -4.08 -3.46
C THR A 37 1.07 -3.50 -4.45
N ILE A 38 0.90 -2.18 -4.44
CA ILE A 38 0.01 -1.49 -5.37
C ILE A 38 0.47 -1.71 -6.81
N VAL A 39 1.76 -1.54 -7.08
CA VAL A 39 2.33 -1.74 -8.42
C VAL A 39 2.14 -3.20 -8.88
N GLU A 40 2.44 -4.16 -8.01
CA GLU A 40 2.25 -5.58 -8.32
C GLU A 40 0.79 -5.89 -8.62
N LYS A 41 -0.13 -5.35 -7.83
CA LYS A 41 -1.57 -5.54 -8.07
C LYS A 41 -2.02 -4.88 -9.36
N GLN A 42 -1.51 -3.70 -9.69
CA GLN A 42 -1.81 -3.04 -10.96
C GLN A 42 -1.35 -3.89 -12.14
N ILE A 43 -0.15 -4.46 -12.06
CA ILE A 43 0.36 -5.37 -13.08
C ILE A 43 -0.54 -6.60 -13.21
N ALA A 44 -0.91 -7.21 -12.09
CA ALA A 44 -1.80 -8.36 -12.07
C ALA A 44 -3.17 -8.02 -12.67
N MET A 45 -3.70 -6.84 -12.36
CA MET A 45 -4.97 -6.35 -12.91
C MET A 45 -4.88 -6.17 -14.41
N MET A 46 -3.78 -5.62 -14.90
CA MET A 46 -3.55 -5.48 -16.34
C MET A 46 -3.47 -6.83 -17.02
N GLN A 47 -2.77 -7.79 -16.43
CA GLN A 47 -2.67 -9.15 -16.96
C GLN A 47 -4.03 -9.84 -16.96
N ASN A 48 -4.80 -9.69 -15.89
CA ASN A 48 -6.14 -10.25 -15.80
C ASN A 48 -7.08 -9.63 -16.82
N ALA A 49 -7.00 -8.32 -17.00
CA ALA A 49 -7.78 -7.61 -18.01
C ALA A 49 -7.44 -8.08 -19.41
N PHE A 50 -6.15 -8.27 -19.70
CA PHE A 50 -5.69 -8.75 -20.99
C PHE A 50 -6.17 -10.18 -21.23
N THR A 51 -6.03 -11.07 -20.23
CA THR A 51 -6.51 -12.45 -20.31
C THR A 51 -8.02 -12.49 -20.49
N GLY A 52 -8.74 -11.64 -19.77
CA GLY A 52 -10.19 -11.51 -19.89
C GLY A 52 -10.59 -11.06 -21.28
N MET A 53 -9.86 -10.10 -21.85
CA MET A 53 -10.10 -9.62 -23.21
C MET A 53 -9.88 -10.72 -24.24
N GLN A 54 -8.82 -11.50 -24.09
CA GLN A 54 -8.54 -12.65 -24.98
C GLN A 54 -9.65 -13.68 -24.90
N GLY A 55 -10.11 -14.01 -23.67
CA GLY A 55 -11.21 -14.92 -23.45
C GLY A 55 -12.50 -14.41 -24.06
N GLN A 56 -12.75 -13.12 -23.93
CA GLN A 56 -13.92 -12.46 -24.50
C GLN A 56 -13.93 -12.55 -26.04
N ILE A 57 -12.79 -12.28 -26.66
CA ILE A 57 -12.64 -12.40 -28.11
C ILE A 57 -12.91 -13.83 -28.56
N ALA A 58 -12.33 -14.81 -27.84
CA ALA A 58 -12.54 -16.22 -28.13
C ALA A 58 -14.02 -16.62 -28.00
N ASP A 59 -14.70 -16.15 -26.96
CA ASP A 59 -16.13 -16.43 -26.76
C ASP A 59 -16.99 -15.80 -27.83
N LEU A 60 -16.68 -14.56 -28.24
CA LEU A 60 -17.40 -13.86 -29.29
C LEU A 60 -17.24 -14.59 -30.63
N SER A 61 -16.07 -15.15 -30.91
CA SER A 61 -15.85 -15.88 -32.15
C SER A 61 -16.60 -17.22 -32.19
N LYS A 62 -16.97 -17.76 -31.04
CA LYS A 62 -17.77 -18.98 -30.91
C LYS A 62 -19.28 -18.73 -30.96
N THR A 63 -19.72 -17.49 -30.75
CA THR A 63 -21.15 -17.14 -30.69
C THR A 63 -21.66 -16.89 -32.09
N PRO A 64 -22.61 -17.74 -32.59
CA PRO A 64 -23.10 -17.60 -33.98
C PRO A 64 -24.13 -16.48 -34.21
N TYR A 65 -24.73 -15.95 -33.14
CA TYR A 65 -25.76 -14.94 -33.24
C TYR A 65 -25.29 -13.60 -32.70
N VAL A 66 -25.51 -12.53 -33.50
CA VAL A 66 -25.09 -11.17 -33.15
C VAL A 66 -25.85 -10.66 -31.91
N ALA A 67 -27.12 -11.02 -31.75
CA ALA A 67 -27.90 -10.63 -30.58
C ALA A 67 -27.34 -11.18 -29.28
N ASP A 68 -26.94 -12.45 -29.30
CA ASP A 68 -26.30 -13.08 -28.12
C ASP A 68 -24.95 -12.48 -27.85
N ALA A 69 -24.16 -12.18 -28.89
CA ALA A 69 -22.87 -11.51 -28.74
C ALA A 69 -23.03 -10.14 -28.10
N GLY A 70 -24.07 -9.38 -28.49
CA GLY A 70 -24.35 -8.08 -27.90
C GLY A 70 -24.70 -8.16 -26.41
N THR A 71 -25.55 -9.13 -26.05
CA THR A 71 -25.90 -9.38 -24.65
C THR A 71 -24.67 -9.80 -23.83
N GLN A 72 -23.84 -10.68 -24.37
CA GLN A 72 -22.61 -11.11 -23.72
C GLN A 72 -21.66 -9.96 -23.54
N GLN A 73 -21.55 -9.06 -24.53
CA GLN A 73 -20.69 -7.89 -24.40
C GLN A 73 -21.14 -6.97 -23.26
N VAL A 74 -22.44 -6.75 -23.11
CA VAL A 74 -22.98 -5.94 -22.02
C VAL A 74 -22.67 -6.56 -20.67
N GLU A 75 -22.87 -7.87 -20.54
CA GLU A 75 -22.56 -8.59 -19.29
C GLU A 75 -21.07 -8.54 -18.97
N LEU A 76 -20.23 -8.75 -19.98
CA LEU A 76 -18.79 -8.70 -19.81
C LEU A 76 -18.31 -7.29 -19.44
N ALA A 77 -18.90 -6.27 -20.06
CA ALA A 77 -18.60 -4.88 -19.73
C ALA A 77 -19.00 -4.57 -18.28
N LYS A 78 -20.15 -5.09 -17.83
CA LYS A 78 -20.62 -4.95 -16.46
C LYS A 78 -19.67 -5.61 -15.48
N LYS A 79 -19.25 -6.85 -15.75
CA LYS A 79 -18.29 -7.57 -14.91
C LYS A 79 -16.95 -6.87 -14.88
N ALA A 80 -16.50 -6.38 -16.02
CA ALA A 80 -15.23 -5.64 -16.09
C ALA A 80 -15.30 -4.36 -15.25
N TYR A 81 -16.44 -3.65 -15.32
CA TYR A 81 -16.64 -2.45 -14.51
C TYR A 81 -16.66 -2.75 -13.02
N GLU A 82 -17.41 -3.77 -12.62
CA GLU A 82 -17.47 -4.20 -11.22
C GLU A 82 -16.12 -4.64 -10.71
N GLY A 83 -15.38 -5.40 -11.53
CA GLY A 83 -14.02 -5.83 -11.21
C GLY A 83 -13.07 -4.65 -11.07
N ALA A 84 -13.14 -3.69 -11.98
CA ALA A 84 -12.32 -2.48 -11.93
C ALA A 84 -12.61 -1.66 -10.67
N MET A 85 -13.88 -1.53 -10.30
CA MET A 85 -14.27 -0.80 -9.08
C MET A 85 -13.79 -1.53 -7.84
N ALA A 86 -13.91 -2.85 -7.78
CA ALA A 86 -13.40 -3.66 -6.68
C ALA A 86 -11.88 -3.52 -6.56
N ASP A 87 -11.18 -3.55 -7.69
CA ASP A 87 -9.73 -3.40 -7.75
C ASP A 87 -9.29 -2.02 -7.27
N LEU A 88 -10.00 -0.97 -7.69
CA LEU A 88 -9.71 0.40 -7.23
C LEU A 88 -9.94 0.53 -5.72
N ASN A 89 -11.02 -0.06 -5.20
CA ASN A 89 -11.28 -0.07 -3.77
C ASN A 89 -10.18 -0.81 -3.00
N GLU A 90 -9.73 -1.94 -3.52
CA GLU A 90 -8.64 -2.71 -2.93
C GLU A 90 -7.34 -1.91 -2.90
N LEU A 91 -7.01 -1.24 -4.02
CA LEU A 91 -5.83 -0.39 -4.07
C LEU A 91 -5.92 0.77 -3.08
N ALA A 92 -7.10 1.38 -2.95
CA ALA A 92 -7.32 2.45 -1.99
C ALA A 92 -7.16 1.96 -0.56
N GLU A 93 -7.66 0.77 -0.24
CA GLU A 93 -7.48 0.16 1.08
C GLU A 93 -6.01 -0.11 1.39
N ILE A 94 -5.27 -0.64 0.42
CA ILE A 94 -3.83 -0.90 0.59
C ILE A 94 -3.09 0.41 0.85
N ALA A 95 -3.37 1.45 0.07
CA ALA A 95 -2.74 2.76 0.25
C ALA A 95 -3.09 3.35 1.62
N GLN A 96 -4.35 3.29 2.02
CA GLN A 96 -4.81 3.80 3.31
C GLN A 96 -4.16 3.04 4.46
N LYS A 97 -4.11 1.72 4.38
CA LYS A 97 -3.49 0.88 5.41
C LYS A 97 -2.00 1.20 5.54
N ALA A 98 -1.29 1.31 4.43
CA ALA A 98 0.13 1.65 4.45
C ALA A 98 0.35 3.03 5.07
N ASN A 99 -0.48 4.02 4.73
CA ASN A 99 -0.38 5.35 5.30
C ASN A 99 -0.66 5.34 6.80
N VAL A 100 -1.68 4.62 7.23
CA VAL A 100 -2.03 4.51 8.66
C VAL A 100 -0.90 3.84 9.43
N GLU A 101 -0.35 2.75 8.92
CA GLU A 101 0.74 2.03 9.56
C GLU A 101 2.00 2.89 9.64
N ALA A 102 2.36 3.58 8.56
CA ALA A 102 3.51 4.48 8.52
C ALA A 102 3.32 5.63 9.51
N PHE A 103 2.13 6.22 9.53
CA PHE A 103 1.79 7.31 10.45
C PHE A 103 1.85 6.85 11.90
N ALA A 104 1.36 5.64 12.19
CA ALA A 104 1.39 5.08 13.53
C ALA A 104 2.82 4.92 14.05
N VAL A 105 3.75 4.48 13.19
CA VAL A 105 5.17 4.37 13.57
C VAL A 105 5.72 5.73 13.95
N ILE A 106 5.44 6.77 13.15
CA ILE A 106 5.90 8.13 13.41
C ILE A 106 5.25 8.68 14.68
N LYS A 107 3.95 8.49 14.84
CA LYS A 107 3.21 8.95 16.01
C LYS A 107 3.74 8.33 17.29
N ASP A 108 3.95 7.01 17.30
CA ASP A 108 4.49 6.30 18.45
C ASP A 108 5.88 6.83 18.81
N ARG A 109 6.68 7.13 17.79
CA ARG A 109 8.02 7.66 18.02
C ARG A 109 7.98 9.08 18.60
N VAL A 110 7.07 9.90 18.11
CA VAL A 110 6.87 11.27 18.63
C VAL A 110 6.45 11.21 20.10
N GLU A 111 5.49 10.35 20.44
CA GLU A 111 5.05 10.17 21.81
C GLU A 111 6.18 9.68 22.72
N ALA A 112 6.95 8.72 22.25
CA ALA A 112 8.12 8.21 22.99
C ALA A 112 9.16 9.29 23.16
N SER A 113 9.41 10.11 22.15
CA SER A 113 10.36 11.23 22.25
C SER A 113 9.90 12.26 23.29
N MET A 114 8.62 12.57 23.33
CA MET A 114 8.07 13.50 24.33
C MET A 114 8.21 12.94 25.73
N ASN A 115 7.97 11.63 25.90
CA ASN A 115 8.13 10.98 27.19
C ASN A 115 9.60 10.96 27.62
N GLU A 116 10.52 10.72 26.69
CA GLU A 116 11.95 10.78 26.94
C GLU A 116 12.40 12.17 27.38
N LEU A 117 11.85 13.20 26.77
CA LEU A 117 12.12 14.59 27.16
C LEU A 117 11.61 14.91 28.55
N LYS A 118 10.41 14.39 28.90
CA LYS A 118 9.85 14.56 30.24
C LYS A 118 10.65 13.82 31.29
N ALA A 119 11.18 12.66 30.95
CA ALA A 119 11.98 11.86 31.86
C ALA A 119 13.39 12.43 32.05
N ALA A 120 13.87 13.19 31.09
CA ALA A 120 15.18 13.87 31.21
C ALA A 120 15.04 15.12 32.04
#